data_f94a96062f2f66f475f4e87ef1bb509b
#
_entry.id   f94a96062f2f66f475f4e87ef1bb509b
#
_cell.length_a   1.000
_cell.length_b   1.000
_cell.length_c   1.000
_cell.angle_alpha   90.00
_cell.angle_beta   90.00
_cell.angle_gamma   90.00
#
_symmetry.space_group_name_H-M   'P 1'
#
loop_
_entity.id
_entity.type
_entity.pdbx_description
1 polymer ?
#
loop_
_entity_poly.entity_id
_entity_poly.type
_entity_poly.pdbx_seq_one_letter_code
_entity_poly.pdbx_strand_id
1 'polypeptide(L)'
;MAGLGNDGGNAPVLAHGRIIVPGTEHQLGTYGLFPPSASQRRILTPGTVPLTARNAEPELLWVRFADLCGAAATREDYQALVEQHSTWVIDGVPDPVAVSAEKALAWIRFGEAVEALSERGRTLFLIGPRPLEWERATLAWQSAGPGTTDVPQAMAGIARRLSVLVRVESAGEAIPEGVSGS
;
A
#
# COMPACT_ATOMS: atom_id res chain seq x y z
N MET A 1 20.95 -25.16 -3.47
CA MET A 1 20.68 -24.82 -3.63
C MET A 1 20.06 -24.45 -4.39
N ALA A 2 20.03 -24.87 -4.41
CA ALA A 2 19.47 -24.77 -5.28
C ALA A 2 18.48 -24.01 -5.51
N GLY A 3 17.73 -24.29 -5.35
CA GLY A 3 16.67 -23.60 -5.65
C GLY A 3 16.80 -22.29 -5.94
N LEU A 4 17.84 -21.88 -5.68
CA LEU A 4 17.98 -20.63 -5.87
C LEU A 4 17.93 -20.23 -7.16
N GLY A 5 18.35 -20.93 -7.95
CA GLY A 5 18.46 -20.44 -9.26
C GLY A 5 17.23 -20.02 -9.88
N ASN A 6 16.22 -20.67 -9.56
CA ASN A 6 15.05 -20.36 -10.26
C ASN A 6 14.54 -19.04 -9.92
N ASP A 7 14.94 -18.53 -8.87
CA ASP A 7 14.40 -17.28 -8.54
C ASP A 7 15.00 -16.17 -9.29
N GLY A 8 16.04 -16.41 -10.01
CA GLY A 8 16.67 -15.34 -10.72
C GLY A 8 15.80 -14.64 -11.70
N GLY A 9 14.83 -15.31 -12.22
CA GLY A 9 13.97 -14.69 -13.18
C GLY A 9 12.80 -13.95 -12.59
N ASN A 10 12.58 -14.07 -11.31
CA ASN A 10 11.39 -13.52 -10.71
C ASN A 10 11.67 -12.36 -9.79
N ALA A 11 11.04 -11.24 -10.04
CA ALA A 11 11.10 -10.13 -9.11
C ALA A 11 10.32 -10.51 -7.84
N PRO A 12 10.77 -10.04 -6.67
CA PRO A 12 10.01 -10.28 -5.46
C PRO A 12 8.63 -9.68 -5.53
N VAL A 13 7.65 -10.38 -5.00
CA VAL A 13 6.29 -9.89 -4.88
C VAL A 13 5.83 -10.12 -3.45
N LEU A 14 4.83 -9.35 -3.04
CA LEU A 14 4.25 -9.54 -1.73
C LEU A 14 3.38 -10.79 -1.74
N ALA A 15 3.64 -11.68 -0.83
CA ALA A 15 2.90 -12.94 -0.76
C ALA A 15 1.81 -12.90 0.29
N HIS A 16 1.87 -11.94 1.21
CA HIS A 16 0.95 -11.90 2.34
C HIS A 16 0.30 -10.54 2.45
N GLY A 17 -0.99 -10.52 2.75
CA GLY A 17 -1.73 -9.30 2.98
C GLY A 17 -3.02 -9.27 2.20
N ARG A 18 -3.66 -8.12 2.22
CA ARG A 18 -4.95 -7.92 1.57
C ARG A 18 -5.08 -6.49 1.11
N ILE A 19 -5.87 -6.29 0.08
CA ILE A 19 -6.34 -4.97 -0.31
C ILE A 19 -7.80 -4.90 0.12
N ILE A 20 -8.10 -4.02 1.05
CA ILE A 20 -9.42 -3.97 1.70
C ILE A 20 -10.13 -2.69 1.32
N VAL A 21 -11.33 -2.80 0.77
CA VAL A 21 -12.10 -1.67 0.26
C VAL A 21 -13.53 -1.82 0.73
N PRO A 22 -14.13 -0.82 1.33
CA PRO A 22 -13.58 0.46 1.73
C PRO A 22 -12.87 0.45 3.07
N GLY A 23 -12.79 -0.67 3.76
CA GLY A 23 -12.12 -0.74 5.04
C GLY A 23 -13.08 -0.50 6.20
N THR A 24 -14.22 -1.18 6.19
CA THR A 24 -15.14 -1.09 7.32
C THR A 24 -14.54 -1.78 8.53
N GLU A 25 -15.03 -1.43 9.71
CA GLU A 25 -14.54 -2.07 10.93
C GLU A 25 -14.73 -3.57 10.87
N HIS A 26 -15.82 -4.03 10.29
CA HIS A 26 -16.07 -5.45 10.16
C HIS A 26 -15.03 -6.12 9.26
N GLN A 27 -14.72 -5.50 8.11
CA GLN A 27 -13.72 -6.03 7.23
C GLN A 27 -12.35 -6.10 7.90
N LEU A 28 -11.98 -5.01 8.58
CA LEU A 28 -10.67 -4.95 9.24
C LEU A 28 -10.59 -5.96 10.38
N GLY A 29 -11.67 -6.06 11.18
CA GLY A 29 -11.69 -6.99 12.30
C GLY A 29 -11.54 -8.44 11.87
N THR A 30 -11.99 -8.78 10.67
CA THR A 30 -11.82 -10.13 10.15
C THR A 30 -10.34 -10.52 10.08
N TYR A 31 -9.46 -9.55 9.91
CA TYR A 31 -8.03 -9.80 9.83
C TYR A 31 -7.30 -9.33 11.07
N GLY A 32 -8.04 -9.07 12.15
CA GLY A 32 -7.42 -8.65 13.39
C GLY A 32 -6.90 -7.23 13.38
N LEU A 33 -7.41 -6.41 12.47
CA LEU A 33 -6.96 -5.03 12.35
C LEU A 33 -7.95 -4.11 13.03
N PHE A 34 -7.46 -3.32 13.98
CA PHE A 34 -8.30 -2.40 14.73
C PHE A 34 -7.71 -0.99 14.60
N PRO A 35 -8.45 -0.05 13.99
CA PRO A 35 -7.89 1.28 13.75
C PRO A 35 -7.35 1.90 15.04
N PRO A 36 -6.16 2.45 15.00
CA PRO A 36 -5.55 3.01 16.20
C PRO A 36 -6.28 4.25 16.68
N SER A 37 -6.26 4.46 17.99
CA SER A 37 -6.77 5.69 18.57
C SER A 37 -5.73 6.79 18.38
N ALA A 38 -6.15 8.03 18.61
CA ALA A 38 -5.25 9.17 18.47
C ALA A 38 -4.07 9.07 19.44
N SER A 39 -4.26 8.43 20.59
CA SER A 39 -3.19 8.33 21.58
C SER A 39 -2.08 7.36 21.16
N GLN A 40 -2.31 6.54 20.15
CA GLN A 40 -1.30 5.61 19.67
C GLN A 40 -0.38 6.24 18.62
N ARG A 41 -0.66 7.45 18.22
CA ARG A 41 0.13 8.14 17.21
C ARG A 41 1.58 8.27 17.64
N ARG A 42 2.47 8.09 16.68
CA ARG A 42 3.91 8.18 16.92
C ARG A 42 4.56 8.95 15.78
N ILE A 43 5.65 9.62 16.10
CA ILE A 43 6.46 10.25 15.07
C ILE A 43 7.75 9.44 14.98
N LEU A 44 8.02 8.96 13.78
CA LEU A 44 9.19 8.14 13.52
C LEU A 44 10.19 8.95 12.74
N THR A 45 11.46 8.69 12.96
CA THR A 45 12.53 9.36 12.22
C THR A 45 13.48 8.28 11.71
N PRO A 46 13.07 7.58 10.63
CA PRO A 46 13.94 6.51 10.10
C PRO A 46 15.24 7.03 9.54
N GLY A 47 15.23 8.24 9.04
CA GLY A 47 16.45 8.92 8.60
C GLY A 47 16.49 10.27 9.27
N THR A 48 16.42 11.33 8.46
CA THR A 48 16.41 12.68 9.01
C THR A 48 15.04 13.34 8.95
N VAL A 49 14.10 12.73 8.25
CA VAL A 49 12.78 13.31 8.03
C VAL A 49 11.77 12.63 8.95
N PRO A 50 11.01 13.41 9.74
CA PRO A 50 9.99 12.80 10.59
C PRO A 50 8.82 12.30 9.76
N LEU A 51 8.23 11.21 10.20
CA LEU A 51 7.11 10.58 9.54
C LEU A 51 6.09 10.21 10.61
N THR A 52 4.84 10.62 10.41
CA THR A 52 3.80 10.36 11.39
C THR A 52 3.16 9.01 11.11
N ALA A 53 3.09 8.17 12.15
CA ALA A 53 2.40 6.90 12.08
C ALA A 53 1.19 6.95 12.99
N ARG A 54 0.13 6.25 12.59
CA ARG A 54 -1.03 6.12 13.45
C ARG A 54 -0.74 5.17 14.60
N ASN A 55 0.10 4.18 14.36
CA ASN A 55 0.59 3.30 15.40
C ASN A 55 1.91 2.69 14.92
N ALA A 56 2.84 2.50 15.83
CA ALA A 56 4.13 1.89 15.49
C ALA A 56 4.54 0.97 16.62
N GLU A 57 4.46 -0.32 16.37
CA GLU A 57 4.88 -1.35 17.28
C GLU A 57 5.87 -2.25 16.54
N PRO A 58 6.63 -3.05 17.24
CA PRO A 58 7.63 -3.88 16.55
C PRO A 58 7.05 -4.72 15.43
N GLU A 59 5.82 -5.20 15.61
CA GLU A 59 5.22 -6.08 14.63
C GLU A 59 4.26 -5.38 13.69
N LEU A 60 3.87 -4.15 13.95
CA LEU A 60 2.84 -3.48 13.18
C LEU A 60 3.13 -2.02 13.01
N LEU A 61 3.20 -1.58 11.78
CA LEU A 61 3.24 -0.16 11.46
C LEU A 61 1.94 0.19 10.74
N TRP A 62 1.19 1.13 11.29
CA TRP A 62 -0.05 1.60 10.67
C TRP A 62 0.15 3.06 10.30
N VAL A 63 0.07 3.36 9.03
CA VAL A 63 0.39 4.69 8.53
C VAL A 63 -0.61 5.08 7.45
N ARG A 64 -0.88 6.37 7.33
CA ARG A 64 -1.72 6.85 6.23
C ARG A 64 -0.86 7.04 4.99
N PHE A 65 -1.47 6.81 3.84
CA PHE A 65 -0.78 7.04 2.57
C PHE A 65 -0.20 8.46 2.51
N ALA A 66 -1.00 9.46 2.91
CA ALA A 66 -0.56 10.85 2.82
C ALA A 66 0.66 11.13 3.71
N ASP A 67 0.71 10.50 4.87
CA ASP A 67 1.84 10.71 5.78
C ASP A 67 3.08 9.95 5.33
N LEU A 68 2.90 8.76 4.80
CA LEU A 68 4.03 7.95 4.35
C LEU A 68 4.65 8.50 3.07
N CYS A 69 3.81 8.88 2.13
CA CYS A 69 4.26 9.25 0.80
C CYS A 69 4.36 10.75 0.61
N GLY A 70 3.77 11.52 1.51
CA GLY A 70 3.89 12.97 1.47
C GLY A 70 5.15 13.50 2.13
N ALA A 71 5.78 12.71 2.99
CA ALA A 71 7.02 13.12 3.62
C ALA A 71 8.16 12.98 2.61
N ALA A 72 9.22 13.71 2.84
CA ALA A 72 10.38 13.66 1.94
C ALA A 72 11.27 12.47 2.27
N ALA A 73 10.67 11.32 2.46
CA ALA A 73 11.39 10.10 2.79
C ALA A 73 12.06 9.54 1.56
N THR A 74 13.17 8.86 1.76
CA THR A 74 13.94 8.26 0.70
C THR A 74 13.72 6.75 0.69
N ARG A 75 14.23 6.09 -0.35
CA ARG A 75 14.19 4.63 -0.39
C ARG A 75 14.85 4.02 0.85
N GLU A 76 15.95 4.60 1.30
CA GLU A 76 16.66 4.09 2.48
C GLU A 76 15.80 4.21 3.74
N ASP A 77 15.02 5.28 3.83
CA ASP A 77 14.10 5.45 4.96
C ASP A 77 13.06 4.35 4.98
N TYR A 78 12.49 4.02 3.81
CA TYR A 78 11.51 2.95 3.73
C TYR A 78 12.14 1.61 4.06
N GLN A 79 13.37 1.37 3.60
CA GLN A 79 14.07 0.14 3.91
C GLN A 79 14.30 -0.01 5.42
N ALA A 80 14.64 1.08 6.10
CA ALA A 80 14.82 1.04 7.54
C ALA A 80 13.52 0.71 8.25
N LEU A 81 12.41 1.30 7.81
CA LEU A 81 11.11 1.01 8.42
C LEU A 81 10.67 -0.42 8.17
N VAL A 82 10.96 -0.95 6.99
CA VAL A 82 10.60 -2.30 6.63
C VAL A 82 11.37 -3.30 7.50
N GLU A 83 12.61 -2.97 7.88
CA GLU A 83 13.36 -3.82 8.80
C GLU A 83 12.73 -3.88 10.17
N GLN A 84 12.13 -2.78 10.60
CA GLN A 84 11.64 -2.67 11.97
C GLN A 84 10.24 -3.23 12.18
N HIS A 85 9.44 -3.31 11.14
CA HIS A 85 8.04 -3.70 11.28
C HIS A 85 7.68 -4.78 10.27
N SER A 86 7.21 -5.91 10.78
CA SER A 86 6.93 -7.06 9.91
C SER A 86 5.59 -6.96 9.18
N THR A 87 4.65 -6.21 9.72
CA THR A 87 3.34 -6.03 9.10
C THR A 87 3.05 -4.54 8.97
N TRP A 88 2.61 -4.15 7.79
CA TRP A 88 2.28 -2.76 7.51
C TRP A 88 0.83 -2.64 7.14
N VAL A 89 0.17 -1.61 7.67
CA VAL A 89 -1.16 -1.20 7.23
C VAL A 89 -1.03 0.21 6.69
N ILE A 90 -1.38 0.39 5.42
CA ILE A 90 -1.39 1.71 4.80
C ILE A 90 -2.84 2.03 4.46
N ASP A 91 -3.40 3.02 5.14
CA ASP A 91 -4.80 3.39 4.91
C ASP A 91 -4.88 4.71 4.15
N GLY A 92 -6.10 5.05 3.73
CA GLY A 92 -6.31 6.28 3.01
C GLY A 92 -5.65 6.30 1.64
N VAL A 93 -5.49 5.14 1.02
CA VAL A 93 -4.86 5.06 -0.31
C VAL A 93 -5.82 5.69 -1.32
N PRO A 94 -5.40 6.75 -2.01
CA PRO A 94 -6.31 7.41 -2.95
C PRO A 94 -6.49 6.58 -4.21
N ASP A 95 -7.49 6.96 -5.00
CA ASP A 95 -7.76 6.28 -6.26
C ASP A 95 -6.58 6.49 -7.19
N PRO A 96 -5.87 5.43 -7.58
CA PRO A 96 -4.69 5.60 -8.43
C PRO A 96 -5.02 6.02 -9.86
N VAL A 97 -6.27 5.85 -10.28
CA VAL A 97 -6.68 6.24 -11.62
C VAL A 97 -6.88 7.76 -11.72
N ALA A 98 -7.06 8.44 -10.59
CA ALA A 98 -7.27 9.88 -10.56
C ALA A 98 -5.93 10.60 -10.73
N VAL A 99 -5.60 10.92 -11.97
CA VAL A 99 -4.32 11.54 -12.30
C VAL A 99 -4.27 12.96 -11.75
N SER A 100 -3.16 13.29 -11.09
CA SER A 100 -2.95 14.62 -10.54
C SER A 100 -1.46 14.87 -10.45
N ALA A 101 -0.99 15.97 -11.02
CA ALA A 101 0.44 16.31 -10.98
C ALA A 101 0.92 16.43 -9.53
N GLU A 102 0.05 16.86 -8.63
CA GLU A 102 0.43 17.00 -7.24
C GLU A 102 0.69 15.68 -6.56
N LYS A 103 0.11 14.61 -7.07
CA LYS A 103 0.28 13.30 -6.47
C LYS A 103 1.34 12.45 -7.13
N ALA A 104 1.96 12.97 -8.18
CA ALA A 104 2.94 12.18 -8.93
C ALA A 104 4.06 11.67 -8.04
N LEU A 105 4.65 12.56 -7.24
CA LEU A 105 5.76 12.18 -6.39
C LEU A 105 5.32 11.20 -5.29
N ALA A 106 4.10 11.38 -4.78
CA ALA A 106 3.58 10.46 -3.78
C ALA A 106 3.47 9.04 -4.32
N TRP A 107 3.02 8.88 -5.57
CA TRP A 107 2.92 7.55 -6.15
C TRP A 107 4.29 6.93 -6.41
N ILE A 108 5.28 7.74 -6.79
CA ILE A 108 6.64 7.24 -6.94
C ILE A 108 7.15 6.75 -5.59
N ARG A 109 6.92 7.51 -4.53
CA ARG A 109 7.34 7.11 -3.19
C ARG A 109 6.59 5.86 -2.72
N PHE A 110 5.30 5.76 -3.03
CA PHE A 110 4.55 4.56 -2.69
C PHE A 110 5.15 3.34 -3.38
N GLY A 111 5.56 3.51 -4.64
CA GLY A 111 6.23 2.43 -5.35
C GLY A 111 7.52 1.99 -4.67
N GLU A 112 8.29 2.95 -4.14
CA GLU A 112 9.52 2.62 -3.43
C GLU A 112 9.23 1.87 -2.13
N ALA A 113 8.17 2.27 -1.42
CA ALA A 113 7.80 1.59 -0.18
C ALA A 113 7.33 0.16 -0.48
N VAL A 114 6.53 -0.02 -1.52
CA VAL A 114 6.05 -1.34 -1.91
C VAL A 114 7.21 -2.24 -2.33
N GLU A 115 8.17 -1.66 -3.05
CA GLU A 115 9.35 -2.42 -3.45
C GLU A 115 10.13 -2.90 -2.22
N ALA A 116 10.33 -2.03 -1.25
CA ALA A 116 11.06 -2.40 -0.03
C ALA A 116 10.31 -3.49 0.74
N LEU A 117 8.98 -3.38 0.82
CA LEU A 117 8.16 -4.40 1.48
C LEU A 117 8.29 -5.75 0.78
N SER A 118 8.28 -5.72 -0.56
CA SER A 118 8.39 -6.94 -1.34
C SER A 118 9.74 -7.61 -1.15
N GLU A 119 10.80 -6.82 -1.13
CA GLU A 119 12.14 -7.36 -1.00
C GLU A 119 12.35 -8.09 0.31
N ARG A 120 11.64 -7.67 1.34
CA ARG A 120 11.75 -8.30 2.66
C ARG A 120 10.62 -9.28 2.94
N GLY A 121 9.71 -9.49 2.01
CA GLY A 121 8.61 -10.42 2.20
C GLY A 121 7.68 -10.04 3.34
N ARG A 122 7.47 -8.74 3.56
CA ARG A 122 6.61 -8.28 4.64
C ARG A 122 5.15 -8.45 4.29
N THR A 123 4.29 -8.42 5.31
CA THR A 123 2.85 -8.47 5.13
C THR A 123 2.31 -7.06 4.97
N LEU A 124 1.44 -6.85 3.98
CA LEU A 124 0.91 -5.53 3.68
C LEU A 124 -0.60 -5.56 3.56
N PHE A 125 -1.25 -4.69 4.32
CA PHE A 125 -2.69 -4.44 4.17
C PHE A 125 -2.85 -3.03 3.62
N LEU A 126 -3.53 -2.91 2.47
CA LEU A 126 -3.87 -1.62 1.89
C LEU A 126 -5.34 -1.37 2.09
N ILE A 127 -5.69 -0.17 2.51
CA ILE A 127 -7.08 0.21 2.74
C ILE A 127 -7.36 1.46 1.94
N GLY A 128 -8.37 1.40 1.09
CA GLY A 128 -8.77 2.54 0.28
C GLY A 128 -10.27 2.65 0.18
N PRO A 129 -10.79 3.86 -0.05
CA PRO A 129 -12.24 4.04 -0.15
C PRO A 129 -12.83 3.50 -1.43
N ARG A 130 -12.02 3.26 -2.44
CA ARG A 130 -12.47 2.78 -3.74
C ARG A 130 -11.57 1.66 -4.21
N PRO A 131 -12.03 0.82 -5.13
CA PRO A 131 -11.18 -0.23 -5.68
C PRO A 131 -9.90 0.35 -6.25
N LEU A 132 -8.80 -0.34 -6.01
CA LEU A 132 -7.49 0.13 -6.45
C LEU A 132 -7.12 -0.64 -7.72
N GLU A 133 -7.28 0.01 -8.86
CA GLU A 133 -7.11 -0.63 -10.17
C GLU A 133 -5.79 -0.21 -10.78
N TRP A 134 -4.76 -0.92 -10.42
CA TRP A 134 -3.39 -0.54 -10.76
C TRP A 134 -3.11 -0.54 -12.26
N GLU A 135 -3.67 -1.51 -13.00
CA GLU A 135 -3.45 -1.56 -14.44
C GLU A 135 -4.12 -0.38 -15.14
N ARG A 136 -5.33 -0.04 -14.71
CA ARG A 136 -5.99 1.14 -15.26
C ARG A 136 -5.22 2.41 -14.92
N ALA A 137 -4.66 2.45 -13.72
CA ALA A 137 -3.87 3.59 -13.32
C ALA A 137 -2.64 3.74 -14.19
N THR A 138 -1.98 2.65 -14.51
CA THR A 138 -0.80 2.70 -15.37
C THR A 138 -1.15 3.35 -16.70
N LEU A 139 -2.27 2.95 -17.29
CA LEU A 139 -2.69 3.53 -18.56
C LEU A 139 -3.06 4.99 -18.42
N ALA A 140 -3.77 5.35 -17.35
CA ALA A 140 -4.17 6.73 -17.12
C ALA A 140 -2.96 7.65 -16.99
N TRP A 141 -1.95 7.22 -16.25
CA TRP A 141 -0.78 8.04 -16.04
C TRP A 141 0.12 8.13 -17.27
N GLN A 142 0.01 7.17 -18.19
CA GLN A 142 0.78 7.24 -19.44
C GLN A 142 0.39 8.46 -20.29
N SER A 143 -0.84 8.93 -20.13
CA SER A 143 -1.32 10.07 -20.90
C SER A 143 -1.26 11.37 -20.12
N ALA A 144 -0.60 11.39 -18.99
CA ALA A 144 -0.76 12.50 -18.05
C ALA A 144 0.09 13.73 -18.36
N GLY A 145 1.02 13.66 -19.24
CA GLY A 145 1.78 14.84 -19.63
C GLY A 145 3.06 15.04 -18.84
N PRO A 146 3.70 16.18 -19.08
CA PRO A 146 5.02 16.43 -18.50
C PRO A 146 4.99 16.46 -16.97
N GLY A 147 6.08 16.06 -16.37
CA GLY A 147 6.17 16.05 -14.92
C GLY A 147 5.67 14.79 -14.27
N THR A 148 5.07 13.89 -15.06
CA THR A 148 4.56 12.64 -14.52
C THR A 148 5.16 11.42 -15.21
N THR A 149 6.28 11.61 -15.90
CA THR A 149 6.81 10.56 -16.78
C THR A 149 7.27 9.31 -16.03
N ASP A 150 7.63 9.44 -14.76
CA ASP A 150 8.08 8.29 -13.99
C ASP A 150 6.94 7.54 -13.32
N VAL A 151 5.73 8.11 -13.30
CA VAL A 151 4.62 7.49 -12.58
C VAL A 151 4.14 6.20 -13.25
N PRO A 152 4.02 6.14 -14.59
CA PRO A 152 3.57 4.88 -15.20
C PRO A 152 4.48 3.70 -14.86
N GLN A 153 5.79 3.92 -14.80
CA GLN A 153 6.71 2.86 -14.43
C GLN A 153 6.50 2.47 -12.96
N ALA A 154 6.32 3.45 -12.09
CA ALA A 154 6.05 3.18 -10.68
C ALA A 154 4.74 2.39 -10.55
N MET A 155 3.69 2.77 -11.27
CA MET A 155 2.41 2.08 -11.22
C MET A 155 2.53 0.65 -11.73
N ALA A 156 3.28 0.43 -12.78
CA ALA A 156 3.47 -0.92 -13.30
C ALA A 156 4.18 -1.79 -12.26
N GLY A 157 5.16 -1.25 -11.57
CA GLY A 157 5.85 -1.97 -10.50
C GLY A 157 4.91 -2.28 -9.33
N ILE A 158 4.08 -1.33 -8.96
CA ILE A 158 3.09 -1.53 -7.91
C ILE A 158 2.13 -2.65 -8.34
N ALA A 159 1.60 -2.59 -9.55
CA ALA A 159 0.66 -3.59 -10.05
C ALA A 159 1.28 -4.98 -9.97
N ARG A 160 2.53 -5.11 -10.41
CA ARG A 160 3.19 -6.40 -10.42
C ARG A 160 3.39 -6.93 -9.01
N ARG A 161 3.87 -6.08 -8.10
CA ARG A 161 4.19 -6.53 -6.76
C ARG A 161 2.96 -6.84 -5.92
N LEU A 162 1.85 -6.16 -6.19
CA LEU A 162 0.63 -6.36 -5.43
C LEU A 162 -0.34 -7.32 -6.08
N SER A 163 0.03 -7.92 -7.22
CA SER A 163 -0.89 -8.75 -8.00
C SER A 163 -1.37 -9.98 -7.25
N VAL A 164 -0.61 -10.44 -6.28
CA VAL A 164 -0.97 -11.64 -5.55
C VAL A 164 -1.80 -11.37 -4.31
N LEU A 165 -1.97 -10.12 -3.93
CA LEU A 165 -2.77 -9.81 -2.74
C LEU A 165 -4.24 -10.01 -3.03
N VAL A 166 -4.92 -10.68 -2.12
CA VAL A 166 -6.35 -10.92 -2.25
C VAL A 166 -7.09 -9.61 -2.00
N ARG A 167 -8.10 -9.34 -2.82
CA ARG A 167 -8.92 -8.15 -2.67
C ARG A 167 -10.15 -8.49 -1.86
N VAL A 168 -10.44 -7.64 -0.89
CA VAL A 168 -11.62 -7.77 -0.03
C VAL A 168 -12.46 -6.54 -0.28
N GLU A 169 -13.61 -6.70 -0.89
CA GLU A 169 -14.46 -5.57 -1.22
C GLU A 169 -15.83 -5.76 -0.60
N SER A 170 -16.35 -4.68 -0.06
CA SER A 170 -17.60 -4.77 0.64
C SER A 170 -18.78 -4.89 -0.31
N ALA A 171 -18.54 -4.74 -1.58
CA ALA A 171 -19.65 -4.82 -2.51
C ALA A 171 -20.37 -6.14 -2.41
N GLY A 172 -19.67 -7.15 -1.97
CA GLY A 172 -20.34 -8.40 -1.87
C GLY A 172 -21.47 -8.37 -0.91
N GLU A 173 -21.38 -7.53 0.05
CA GLU A 173 -22.36 -7.48 0.95
C GLU A 173 -23.47 -6.79 0.47
N ALA A 174 -23.24 -6.08 -0.44
CA ALA A 174 -24.30 -5.39 -0.92
C ALA A 174 -25.32 -6.32 -1.38
N ILE A 175 -25.28 -7.18 -1.29
CA ILE A 175 -26.22 -7.83 -1.74
C ILE A 175 -27.24 -8.07 -1.08
N PRO A 176 -27.47 -7.55 -0.98
CA PRO A 176 -28.14 -7.57 -0.52
C PRO A 176 -29.00 -7.94 -0.68
N GLU A 177 -28.52 -8.25 -1.07
CA GLU A 177 -29.03 -8.61 -1.16
C GLU A 177 -29.99 -8.84 -1.04
N GLY A 178 -29.96 -8.86 -1.14
CA GLY A 178 -30.59 -9.05 -1.04
C GLY A 178 -31.41 -9.22 -0.71
N VAL A 179 -31.11 -9.13 -0.62
CA VAL A 179 -31.46 -9.28 -0.19
C VAL A 179 -32.30 -9.41 -0.02
N SER A 180 -32.25 -9.29 -0.20
CA SER A 180 -32.78 -9.35 -0.05
C SER A 180 -33.58 -9.80 0.05
N GLY A 181 -33.60 -9.99 0.05
CA GLY A 181 -34.15 -10.43 0.16
C GLY A 181 -35.01 -10.78 0.32
N SER A 182 -35.22 -10.59 0.36
CA SER A 182 -35.73 -10.84 0.58
C SER A 182 -36.15 -11.10 0.75
#